data_944a9b7a618257523375ac741e0cad19
#
_entry.id   944a9b7a618257523375ac741e0cad19
#
_cell.length_a   1.000
_cell.length_b   1.000
_cell.length_c   1.000
_cell.angle_alpha   90.00
_cell.angle_beta   90.00
_cell.angle_gamma   90.00
#
_symmetry.space_group_name_H-M   'P 1'
#
loop_
_entity.id
_entity.type
_entity.pdbx_description
1 polymer ?
#
loop_
_entity_poly.entity_id
_entity_poly.type
_entity_poly.pdbx_seq_one_letter_code
_entity_poly.pdbx_strand_id
1 'polypeptide(L)'
;MNYITIIINSISLLLISFICFTIKPRMKTLSTSLGKCLLPLSRRKNWLFIAVLIFAYGMVILQFFRNFEFYIMLIMDAVAVLGAEICVKDFITLQISGVYEKALVVDSRIIYRDDIKAFPTLEYENSEEYIKEKQEDEYSMDALETAQRTLKIVTNSSGEIYAYFANKEERTKAVELLTK
;
A
#
# COMPACT_ATOMS: atom_id res chain seq x y z
N MET A 1 22.60 29.03 -15.78
CA MET A 1 21.66 27.89 -15.97
C MET A 1 21.41 27.72 -17.46
N ASN A 2 21.64 26.54 -18.03
CA ASN A 2 21.44 26.29 -19.45
C ASN A 2 19.94 26.16 -19.75
N TYR A 3 19.48 26.65 -20.94
CA TYR A 3 18.10 26.51 -21.37
C TYR A 3 17.60 25.05 -21.33
N ILE A 4 18.50 24.09 -21.63
CA ILE A 4 18.21 22.66 -21.59
C ILE A 4 17.81 22.21 -20.18
N THR A 5 18.53 22.69 -19.15
CA THR A 5 18.22 22.39 -17.73
C THR A 5 16.83 22.89 -17.33
N ILE A 6 16.48 24.11 -17.75
CA ILE A 6 15.15 24.68 -17.46
C ILE A 6 14.04 23.83 -18.08
N ILE A 7 14.23 23.41 -19.32
CA ILE A 7 13.26 22.59 -20.05
C ILE A 7 13.07 21.24 -19.34
N ILE A 8 14.16 20.56 -19.01
CA ILE A 8 14.09 19.23 -18.37
C ILE A 8 13.40 19.31 -17.01
N ASN A 9 13.80 20.24 -16.15
CA ASN A 9 13.19 20.42 -14.82
C ASN A 9 11.70 20.80 -14.94
N SER A 10 11.34 21.62 -15.94
CA SER A 10 9.93 21.96 -16.20
C SER A 10 9.12 20.75 -16.62
N ILE A 11 9.69 19.88 -17.47
CA ILE A 11 9.07 18.61 -17.86
C ILE A 11 8.88 17.70 -16.62
N SER A 12 9.88 17.59 -15.76
CA SER A 12 9.80 16.77 -14.55
C SER A 12 8.71 17.25 -13.60
N LEU A 13 8.57 18.58 -13.40
CA LEU A 13 7.47 19.17 -12.61
C LEU A 13 6.09 18.87 -13.23
N LEU A 14 5.98 18.98 -14.55
CA LEU A 14 4.75 18.66 -15.27
C LEU A 14 4.40 17.16 -15.12
N LEU A 15 5.38 16.27 -15.21
CA LEU A 15 5.17 14.84 -15.04
C LEU A 15 4.69 14.51 -13.61
N ILE A 16 5.33 15.04 -12.57
CA ILE A 16 4.88 14.84 -11.19
C ILE A 16 3.44 15.36 -11.00
N SER A 17 3.14 16.54 -11.54
CA SER A 17 1.79 17.12 -11.47
C SER A 17 0.77 16.27 -12.21
N PHE A 18 1.13 15.74 -13.38
CA PHE A 18 0.28 14.83 -14.16
C PHE A 18 0.02 13.52 -13.40
N ILE A 19 1.05 12.92 -12.77
CA ILE A 19 0.91 11.73 -11.93
C ILE A 19 -0.10 11.99 -10.80
N CYS A 20 0.00 13.13 -10.11
CA CYS A 20 -0.95 13.52 -9.07
C CYS A 20 -2.37 13.73 -9.61
N PHE A 21 -2.52 14.35 -10.79
CA PHE A 21 -3.82 14.57 -11.40
C PHE A 21 -4.52 13.25 -11.78
N THR A 22 -3.76 12.21 -12.13
CA THR A 22 -4.29 10.89 -12.49
C THR A 22 -4.73 10.03 -11.30
N ILE A 23 -4.58 10.47 -10.05
CA ILE A 23 -4.97 9.69 -8.84
C ILE A 23 -6.45 9.28 -8.90
N LYS A 24 -7.36 10.24 -9.10
CA LYS A 24 -8.81 9.97 -9.10
C LYS A 24 -9.25 8.99 -10.20
N PRO A 25 -8.87 9.20 -11.49
CA PRO A 25 -9.23 8.25 -12.55
C PRO A 25 -8.60 6.87 -12.32
N ARG A 26 -7.33 6.77 -11.91
CA ARG A 26 -6.69 5.48 -11.61
C ARG A 26 -7.39 4.74 -10.47
N MET A 27 -7.76 5.45 -9.39
CA MET A 27 -8.49 4.88 -8.26
C MET A 27 -9.85 4.32 -8.70
N LYS A 28 -10.58 5.06 -9.54
CA LYS A 28 -11.88 4.62 -10.09
C LYS A 28 -11.71 3.38 -10.98
N THR A 29 -10.76 3.40 -11.90
CA THR A 29 -10.49 2.25 -12.78
C THR A 29 -10.14 1.01 -11.98
N LEU A 30 -9.24 1.16 -10.99
CA LEU A 30 -8.81 0.04 -10.15
C LEU A 30 -9.98 -0.51 -9.32
N SER A 31 -10.75 0.33 -8.65
CA SER A 31 -11.92 -0.13 -7.87
C SER A 31 -12.96 -0.83 -8.74
N THR A 32 -13.20 -0.34 -9.97
CA THR A 32 -14.12 -0.97 -10.92
C THR A 32 -13.61 -2.35 -11.37
N SER A 33 -12.31 -2.51 -11.59
CA SER A 33 -11.72 -3.80 -12.00
C SER A 33 -11.81 -4.87 -10.91
N LEU A 34 -11.82 -4.48 -9.63
CA LEU A 34 -11.93 -5.37 -8.47
C LEU A 34 -13.37 -5.84 -8.20
N GLY A 35 -14.36 -5.20 -8.83
CA GLY A 35 -15.77 -5.47 -8.61
C GLY A 35 -16.36 -4.66 -7.46
N LYS A 36 -17.54 -5.10 -6.97
CA LYS A 36 -18.23 -4.41 -5.87
C LYS A 36 -17.46 -4.55 -4.56
N CYS A 37 -17.33 -3.44 -3.83
CA CYS A 37 -16.79 -3.48 -2.48
C CYS A 37 -17.83 -4.10 -1.53
N LEU A 38 -17.47 -5.22 -0.90
CA LEU A 38 -18.30 -5.96 0.04
C LEU A 38 -18.13 -5.44 1.47
N LEU A 39 -16.89 -5.12 1.84
CA LEU A 39 -16.52 -4.59 3.15
C LEU A 39 -15.42 -3.55 3.01
N PRO A 40 -15.68 -2.27 3.29
CA PRO A 40 -14.62 -1.27 3.37
C PRO A 40 -13.80 -1.51 4.64
N LEU A 41 -12.48 -1.53 4.53
CA LEU A 41 -11.55 -1.63 5.66
C LEU A 41 -11.09 -0.25 6.12
N SER A 42 -10.70 -0.15 7.38
CA SER A 42 -10.17 1.09 7.96
C SER A 42 -8.92 1.54 7.23
N ARG A 43 -8.92 2.81 6.81
CA ARG A 43 -7.82 3.37 6.03
C ARG A 43 -6.71 3.84 6.97
N ARG A 44 -5.49 3.41 6.68
CA ARG A 44 -4.30 3.94 7.36
C ARG A 44 -3.99 5.33 6.83
N LYS A 45 -3.78 6.31 7.73
CA LYS A 45 -3.36 7.66 7.32
C LYS A 45 -1.98 7.58 6.68
N ASN A 46 -1.89 7.95 5.40
CA ASN A 46 -0.62 7.96 4.69
C ASN A 46 0.04 9.36 4.76
N TRP A 47 0.63 9.67 5.91
CA TRP A 47 1.46 10.86 6.07
C TRP A 47 2.69 10.83 5.14
N LEU A 48 3.24 9.64 4.90
CA LEU A 48 4.41 9.43 4.05
C LEU A 48 4.16 9.93 2.62
N PHE A 49 2.94 9.76 2.10
CA PHE A 49 2.56 10.24 0.77
C PHE A 49 2.81 11.75 0.61
N ILE A 50 2.36 12.54 1.57
CA ILE A 50 2.52 14.00 1.53
C ILE A 50 4.00 14.36 1.63
N ALA A 51 4.74 13.73 2.54
CA ALA A 51 6.17 13.97 2.74
C ALA A 51 6.98 13.66 1.47
N VAL A 52 6.74 12.52 0.82
CA VAL A 52 7.44 12.13 -0.41
C VAL A 52 7.12 13.09 -1.56
N LEU A 53 5.87 13.53 -1.71
CA LEU A 53 5.53 14.50 -2.75
C LEU A 53 6.19 15.86 -2.52
N ILE A 54 6.19 16.36 -1.28
CA ILE A 54 6.89 17.61 -0.94
C ILE A 54 8.38 17.48 -1.26
N PHE A 55 8.99 16.34 -0.92
CA PHE A 55 10.40 16.07 -1.20
C PHE A 55 10.67 15.99 -2.71
N ALA A 56 9.83 15.32 -3.48
CA ALA A 56 9.96 15.21 -4.94
C ALA A 56 9.90 16.59 -5.62
N TYR A 57 8.88 17.39 -5.28
CA TYR A 57 8.81 18.76 -5.78
C TYR A 57 10.00 19.62 -5.34
N GLY A 58 10.38 19.50 -4.07
CA GLY A 58 11.54 20.24 -3.50
C GLY A 58 12.85 19.92 -4.21
N MET A 59 13.10 18.65 -4.54
CA MET A 59 14.28 18.23 -5.29
C MET A 59 14.37 18.88 -6.67
N VAL A 60 13.26 18.90 -7.43
CA VAL A 60 13.25 19.53 -8.75
C VAL A 60 13.34 21.04 -8.67
N ILE A 61 12.63 21.66 -7.71
CA ILE A 61 12.66 23.13 -7.50
C ILE A 61 14.08 23.58 -7.08
N LEU A 62 14.78 22.83 -6.23
CA LEU A 62 16.13 23.17 -5.79
C LEU A 62 17.11 23.32 -6.95
N GLN A 63 16.89 22.58 -8.04
CA GLN A 63 17.74 22.64 -9.23
C GLN A 63 17.64 23.98 -9.99
N PHE A 64 16.56 24.73 -9.82
CA PHE A 64 16.44 26.07 -10.38
C PHE A 64 17.31 27.11 -9.64
N PHE A 65 17.65 26.85 -8.38
CA PHE A 65 18.44 27.75 -7.55
C PHE A 65 19.92 27.36 -7.47
N ARG A 66 20.24 26.08 -7.72
CA ARG A 66 21.60 25.56 -7.69
C ARG A 66 22.01 24.99 -9.05
N ASN A 67 23.23 25.32 -9.47
CA ASN A 67 23.84 24.72 -10.65
C ASN A 67 24.42 23.34 -10.27
N PHE A 68 23.71 22.29 -10.61
CA PHE A 68 24.22 20.92 -10.51
C PHE A 68 24.83 20.49 -11.84
N GLU A 69 25.72 19.51 -11.79
CA GLU A 69 26.19 18.85 -12.99
C GLU A 69 25.04 18.13 -13.70
N PHE A 70 25.10 18.12 -15.01
CA PHE A 70 23.98 17.61 -15.84
C PHE A 70 23.52 16.19 -15.44
N TYR A 71 24.47 15.29 -15.16
CA TYR A 71 24.14 13.91 -14.76
C TYR A 71 23.45 13.84 -13.39
N ILE A 72 23.91 14.65 -12.43
CA ILE A 72 23.30 14.71 -11.09
C ILE A 72 21.85 15.20 -11.21
N MET A 73 21.62 16.21 -12.03
CA MET A 73 20.30 16.76 -12.29
C MET A 73 19.35 15.70 -12.86
N LEU A 74 19.79 14.96 -13.90
CA LEU A 74 18.97 13.90 -14.50
C LEU A 74 18.63 12.80 -13.50
N ILE A 75 19.59 12.40 -12.65
CA ILE A 75 19.35 11.38 -11.62
C ILE A 75 18.33 11.90 -10.59
N MET A 76 18.48 13.14 -10.15
CA MET A 76 17.54 13.75 -9.19
C MET A 76 16.13 13.81 -9.76
N ASP A 77 15.96 14.21 -11.02
CA ASP A 77 14.66 14.26 -11.69
C ASP A 77 14.05 12.88 -11.85
N ALA A 78 14.83 11.89 -12.27
CA ALA A 78 14.38 10.51 -12.40
C ALA A 78 13.91 9.96 -11.04
N VAL A 79 14.68 10.18 -9.97
CA VAL A 79 14.31 9.75 -8.60
C VAL A 79 13.05 10.47 -8.13
N ALA A 80 12.91 11.76 -8.39
CA ALA A 80 11.73 12.53 -8.00
C ALA A 80 10.46 12.02 -8.71
N VAL A 81 10.51 11.80 -10.02
CA VAL A 81 9.37 11.31 -10.82
C VAL A 81 9.00 9.87 -10.44
N LEU A 82 9.99 8.97 -10.35
CA LEU A 82 9.75 7.57 -9.97
C LEU A 82 9.24 7.45 -8.53
N GLY A 83 9.81 8.22 -7.61
CA GLY A 83 9.36 8.27 -6.22
C GLY A 83 7.91 8.75 -6.11
N ALA A 84 7.54 9.79 -6.87
CA ALA A 84 6.16 10.26 -6.93
C ALA A 84 5.20 9.19 -7.48
N GLU A 85 5.56 8.48 -8.56
CA GLU A 85 4.72 7.41 -9.14
C GLU A 85 4.51 6.25 -8.18
N ILE A 86 5.57 5.75 -7.53
CA ILE A 86 5.47 4.67 -6.53
C ILE A 86 4.57 5.10 -5.38
N CYS A 87 4.78 6.31 -4.87
CA CYS A 87 4.04 6.84 -3.75
C CYS A 87 2.55 7.05 -4.08
N VAL A 88 2.23 7.53 -5.29
CA VAL A 88 0.86 7.66 -5.78
C VAL A 88 0.19 6.31 -5.92
N LYS A 89 0.89 5.29 -6.42
CA LYS A 89 0.38 3.92 -6.54
C LYS A 89 0.01 3.35 -5.17
N ASP A 90 0.90 3.48 -4.18
CA ASP A 90 0.65 3.03 -2.81
C ASP A 90 -0.51 3.78 -2.18
N PHE A 91 -0.58 5.11 -2.39
CA PHE A 91 -1.67 5.92 -1.90
C PHE A 91 -3.03 5.47 -2.47
N ILE A 92 -3.11 5.22 -3.78
CA ILE A 92 -4.34 4.72 -4.43
C ILE A 92 -4.78 3.42 -3.78
N THR A 93 -3.86 2.47 -3.62
CA THR A 93 -4.17 1.14 -3.05
C THR A 93 -4.66 1.25 -1.61
N LEU A 94 -4.04 2.11 -0.79
CA LEU A 94 -4.50 2.39 0.57
C LEU A 94 -5.89 3.03 0.62
N GLN A 95 -6.20 3.91 -0.33
CA GLN A 95 -7.50 4.58 -0.38
C GLN A 95 -8.66 3.65 -0.73
N ILE A 96 -8.39 2.58 -1.47
CA ILE A 96 -9.38 1.56 -1.84
C ILE A 96 -9.33 0.31 -0.94
N SER A 97 -8.71 0.39 0.26
CA SER A 97 -8.64 -0.74 1.18
C SER A 97 -10.02 -1.33 1.46
N GLY A 98 -10.17 -2.63 1.27
CA GLY A 98 -11.46 -3.32 1.40
C GLY A 98 -11.46 -4.74 0.86
N VAL A 99 -12.51 -5.47 1.18
CA VAL A 99 -12.83 -6.78 0.60
C VAL A 99 -13.73 -6.54 -0.61
N TYR A 100 -13.28 -6.94 -1.77
CA TYR A 100 -14.00 -6.85 -3.05
C TYR A 100 -14.47 -8.22 -3.51
N GLU A 101 -15.34 -8.24 -4.52
CA GLU A 101 -15.80 -9.50 -5.13
C GLU A 101 -14.63 -10.35 -5.65
N LYS A 102 -13.60 -9.72 -6.23
CA LYS A 102 -12.48 -10.40 -6.87
C LYS A 102 -11.18 -10.40 -6.08
N ALA A 103 -11.05 -9.51 -5.08
CA ALA A 103 -9.78 -9.35 -4.37
C ALA A 103 -9.96 -8.79 -2.96
N LEU A 104 -8.96 -9.03 -2.12
CA LEU A 104 -8.70 -8.32 -0.87
C LEU A 104 -7.66 -7.24 -1.13
N VAL A 105 -7.95 -6.00 -0.73
CA VAL A 105 -7.00 -4.88 -0.75
C VAL A 105 -6.69 -4.47 0.67
N VAL A 106 -5.46 -4.73 1.09
CA VAL A 106 -4.98 -4.44 2.45
C VAL A 106 -3.49 -4.10 2.41
N ASP A 107 -3.04 -3.16 3.24
CA ASP A 107 -1.63 -2.74 3.37
C ASP A 107 -0.93 -2.46 2.02
N SER A 108 -1.56 -1.67 1.15
CA SER A 108 -1.06 -1.34 -0.20
C SER A 108 -0.89 -2.55 -1.14
N ARG A 109 -1.47 -3.70 -0.79
CA ARG A 109 -1.40 -4.92 -1.59
C ARG A 109 -2.77 -5.32 -2.10
N ILE A 110 -2.80 -5.89 -3.30
CA ILE A 110 -4.00 -6.45 -3.92
C ILE A 110 -3.79 -7.96 -3.99
N ILE A 111 -4.64 -8.71 -3.30
CA ILE A 111 -4.59 -10.17 -3.24
C ILE A 111 -5.86 -10.68 -3.92
N TYR A 112 -5.73 -11.26 -5.09
CA TYR A 112 -6.87 -11.81 -5.82
C TYR A 112 -7.39 -13.06 -5.13
N ARG A 113 -8.71 -13.24 -5.09
CA ARG A 113 -9.34 -14.42 -4.45
C ARG A 113 -8.86 -15.74 -5.06
N ASP A 114 -8.75 -15.79 -6.39
CA ASP A 114 -8.31 -16.97 -7.13
C ASP A 114 -6.84 -17.35 -6.83
N ASP A 115 -6.08 -16.41 -6.28
CA ASP A 115 -4.67 -16.62 -5.91
C ASP A 115 -4.51 -17.12 -4.46
N ILE A 116 -5.56 -16.99 -3.63
CA ILE A 116 -5.53 -17.41 -2.23
C ILE A 116 -5.60 -18.93 -2.14
N LYS A 117 -4.60 -19.55 -1.53
CA LYS A 117 -4.50 -20.98 -1.33
C LYS A 117 -4.99 -21.42 0.05
N ALA A 118 -4.58 -20.72 1.10
CA ALA A 118 -4.88 -21.09 2.47
C ALA A 118 -4.74 -19.89 3.44
N PHE A 119 -5.35 -20.04 4.61
CA PHE A 119 -5.24 -19.11 5.73
C PHE A 119 -4.65 -19.85 6.95
N PRO A 120 -3.32 -20.08 7.02
CA PRO A 120 -2.71 -20.89 8.08
C PRO A 120 -2.98 -20.35 9.49
N THR A 121 -3.11 -19.04 9.65
CA THR A 121 -3.41 -18.43 10.96
C THR A 121 -4.76 -18.91 11.51
N LEU A 122 -5.75 -19.14 10.65
CA LEU A 122 -7.07 -19.62 11.09
C LEU A 122 -7.03 -21.09 11.48
N GLU A 123 -6.26 -21.88 10.77
CA GLU A 123 -6.05 -23.30 11.07
C GLU A 123 -5.34 -23.43 12.44
N TYR A 124 -4.31 -22.63 12.68
CA TYR A 124 -3.59 -22.60 13.93
C TYR A 124 -4.44 -22.09 15.10
N GLU A 125 -5.19 -20.99 14.92
CA GLU A 125 -6.08 -20.45 15.98
C GLU A 125 -7.20 -21.40 16.40
N ASN A 126 -7.59 -22.34 15.53
CA ASN A 126 -8.57 -23.38 15.80
C ASN A 126 -7.91 -24.66 16.35
N SER A 127 -6.59 -24.72 16.47
CA SER A 127 -5.88 -25.89 16.99
C SER A 127 -5.92 -25.94 18.53
N GLU A 128 -5.91 -27.18 19.06
CA GLU A 128 -5.83 -27.39 20.50
C GLU A 128 -4.51 -26.87 21.11
N GLU A 129 -3.44 -26.82 20.30
CA GLU A 129 -2.13 -26.30 20.70
C GLU A 129 -2.20 -24.80 21.02
N TYR A 130 -2.84 -24.01 20.15
CA TYR A 130 -3.02 -22.58 20.38
C TYR A 130 -3.84 -22.28 21.63
N ILE A 131 -4.87 -23.10 21.90
CA ILE A 131 -5.72 -22.92 23.08
C ILE A 131 -4.92 -23.17 24.36
N LYS A 132 -4.02 -24.17 24.35
CA LYS A 132 -3.12 -24.47 25.47
C LYS A 132 -2.05 -23.40 25.68
N GLU A 133 -1.37 -22.98 24.62
CA GLU A 133 -0.36 -21.91 24.67
C GLU A 133 -0.94 -20.60 25.21
N LYS A 134 -2.16 -20.25 24.81
CA LYS A 134 -2.83 -19.05 25.30
C LYS A 134 -3.15 -19.08 26.81
N GLN A 135 -3.24 -20.26 27.42
CA GLN A 135 -3.47 -20.41 28.84
C GLN A 135 -2.17 -20.36 29.68
N GLU A 136 -1.02 -20.67 29.06
CA GLU A 136 0.27 -20.78 29.73
C GLU A 136 1.15 -19.52 29.61
N ASP A 137 0.94 -18.66 28.63
CA ASP A 137 1.83 -17.52 28.34
C ASP A 137 1.28 -16.16 28.83
N GLU A 138 2.05 -15.51 29.69
CA GLU A 138 2.05 -14.06 29.95
C GLU A 138 2.59 -13.30 28.71
N TYR A 139 1.94 -13.43 27.56
CA TYR A 139 2.26 -12.57 26.41
C TYR A 139 1.96 -11.12 26.78
N SER A 140 2.89 -10.22 26.46
CA SER A 140 2.61 -8.80 26.57
C SER A 140 1.32 -8.48 25.79
N MET A 141 0.41 -7.72 26.38
CA MET A 141 -0.90 -7.37 25.79
C MET A 141 -0.76 -6.86 24.34
N ASP A 142 0.32 -6.14 24.03
CA ASP A 142 0.62 -5.60 22.70
C ASP A 142 0.93 -6.70 21.65
N ALA A 143 1.65 -7.75 22.03
CA ALA A 143 1.96 -8.86 21.14
C ALA A 143 0.70 -9.67 20.79
N LEU A 144 -0.16 -9.91 21.78
CA LEU A 144 -1.44 -10.59 21.58
C LEU A 144 -2.38 -9.78 20.68
N GLU A 145 -2.47 -8.48 20.89
CA GLU A 145 -3.30 -7.58 20.07
C GLU A 145 -2.80 -7.52 18.62
N THR A 146 -1.50 -7.48 18.42
CA THR A 146 -0.88 -7.51 17.09
C THR A 146 -1.16 -8.84 16.37
N ALA A 147 -1.02 -9.96 17.07
CA ALA A 147 -1.33 -11.29 16.53
C ALA A 147 -2.80 -11.39 16.12
N GLN A 148 -3.73 -10.88 16.93
CA GLN A 148 -5.17 -10.89 16.63
C GLN A 148 -5.56 -10.01 15.44
N ARG A 149 -4.75 -9.01 15.07
CA ARG A 149 -4.96 -8.11 13.92
C ARG A 149 -4.28 -8.61 12.65
N THR A 150 -3.40 -9.59 12.75
CA THR A 150 -2.62 -10.11 11.62
C THR A 150 -3.27 -11.36 11.05
N LEU A 151 -3.34 -11.45 9.72
CA LEU A 151 -3.78 -12.64 8.99
C LEU A 151 -2.67 -13.06 8.03
N LYS A 152 -2.18 -14.29 8.20
CA LYS A 152 -1.27 -14.91 7.24
C LYS A 152 -2.09 -15.51 6.12
N ILE A 153 -1.79 -15.10 4.89
CA ILE A 153 -2.43 -15.58 3.68
C ILE A 153 -1.36 -16.24 2.83
N VAL A 154 -1.59 -17.45 2.41
CA VAL A 154 -0.73 -18.14 1.44
C VAL A 154 -1.34 -17.99 0.07
N THR A 155 -0.57 -17.46 -0.86
CA THR A 155 -0.97 -17.26 -2.25
C THR A 155 -0.14 -18.13 -3.18
N ASN A 156 -0.69 -18.44 -4.37
CA ASN A 156 0.02 -19.22 -5.38
C ASN A 156 1.14 -18.40 -6.04
N SER A 157 0.94 -17.10 -6.25
CA SER A 157 1.87 -16.24 -7.00
C SER A 157 2.96 -15.63 -6.14
N SER A 158 2.64 -15.20 -4.91
CA SER A 158 3.51 -14.38 -4.06
C SER A 158 3.97 -15.07 -2.77
N GLY A 159 3.56 -16.35 -2.56
CA GLY A 159 3.88 -17.10 -1.36
C GLY A 159 3.13 -16.57 -0.13
N GLU A 160 3.83 -16.40 0.99
CA GLU A 160 3.25 -15.98 2.26
C GLU A 160 3.14 -14.46 2.36
N ILE A 161 1.94 -13.98 2.65
CA ILE A 161 1.63 -12.55 2.83
C ILE A 161 1.01 -12.35 4.21
N TYR A 162 1.51 -11.36 4.96
CA TYR A 162 0.91 -10.93 6.21
C TYR A 162 0.05 -9.69 5.96
N ALA A 163 -1.23 -9.80 6.26
CA ALA A 163 -2.22 -8.73 6.14
C ALA A 163 -2.55 -8.18 7.53
N TYR A 164 -2.46 -6.85 7.71
CA TYR A 164 -2.71 -6.20 9.00
C TYR A 164 -4.03 -5.44 8.95
N PHE A 165 -4.93 -5.76 9.88
CA PHE A 165 -6.23 -5.12 10.04
C PHE A 165 -6.20 -4.11 11.18
N ALA A 166 -7.11 -3.14 11.17
CA ALA A 166 -7.19 -2.14 12.22
C ALA A 166 -7.63 -2.75 13.57
N ASN A 167 -8.49 -3.77 13.52
CA ASN A 167 -8.98 -4.50 14.69
C ASN A 167 -9.35 -5.94 14.33
N LYS A 168 -9.61 -6.75 15.38
CA LYS A 168 -10.00 -8.16 15.26
C LYS A 168 -11.32 -8.35 14.52
N GLU A 169 -12.29 -7.44 14.72
CA GLU A 169 -13.61 -7.54 14.11
C GLU A 169 -13.55 -7.37 12.58
N GLU A 170 -12.74 -6.41 12.10
CA GLU A 170 -12.53 -6.23 10.66
C GLU A 170 -11.88 -7.46 10.05
N ARG A 171 -10.88 -8.04 10.73
CA ARG A 171 -10.23 -9.27 10.30
C ARG A 171 -11.24 -10.42 10.19
N THR A 172 -12.05 -10.66 11.22
CA THR A 172 -13.04 -11.74 11.24
C THR A 172 -14.06 -11.59 10.11
N LYS A 173 -14.63 -10.39 9.94
CA LYS A 173 -15.57 -10.11 8.84
C LYS A 173 -14.94 -10.28 7.46
N ALA A 174 -13.67 -9.84 7.31
CA ALA A 174 -12.95 -10.01 6.05
C ALA A 174 -12.76 -11.50 5.72
N VAL A 175 -12.38 -12.31 6.69
CA VAL A 175 -12.21 -13.75 6.55
C VAL A 175 -13.53 -14.44 6.18
N GLU A 176 -14.62 -14.13 6.87
CA GLU A 176 -15.95 -14.69 6.56
C GLU A 176 -16.39 -14.41 5.12
N LEU A 177 -16.03 -13.25 4.58
CA LEU A 177 -16.35 -12.89 3.20
C LEU A 177 -15.39 -13.54 2.19
N LEU A 178 -14.16 -13.85 2.57
CA LEU A 178 -13.18 -14.50 1.70
C LEU A 178 -13.38 -16.02 1.60
N THR A 179 -13.97 -16.62 2.63
CA THR A 179 -14.21 -18.09 2.70
C THR A 179 -15.58 -18.53 2.14
N LYS A 180 -16.45 -17.55 1.87
CA LYS A 180 -17.74 -17.77 1.17
C LYS A 180 -17.56 -17.71 -0.35
#